data_e5366dc6e1a4f0972e3b650b994c5afe
#
_entry.id   e5366dc6e1a4f0972e3b650b994c5afe
#
_cell.length_a   1.000
_cell.length_b   1.000
_cell.length_c   1.000
_cell.angle_alpha   90.00
_cell.angle_beta   90.00
_cell.angle_gamma   90.00
#
_symmetry.space_group_name_H-M   'P 1'
#
loop_
_entity.id
_entity.type
_entity.pdbx_description
1 polymer ?
#
loop_
_entity_poly.entity_id
_entity_poly.type
_entity_poly.pdbx_seq_one_letter_code
_entity_poly.pdbx_strand_id
1 'polypeptide(L)'
;MPTDVSSILNEVFHNLTEDKKHLLQIYLDLLFKWHKTSNIVSSSDKEYVIKREVYDSYKLTKFMRGQSYTDIGSGGGLPGIILAIFNPEKEVVLLDRKSSFIDFLELAKAELMLDNVNVVKQDFLVKDTQLMTDTVIFKNFSNKLISKMTYEEKFI
;
A
#
# COMPACT_ATOMS: atom_id res chain seq x y z
N MET A 1 1.89 -14.82 24.50
CA MET A 1 1.86 -13.36 24.63
C MET A 1 1.55 -12.74 23.29
N PRO A 2 0.59 -11.82 23.21
CA PRO A 2 0.43 -11.09 21.95
C PRO A 2 1.70 -10.27 21.70
N THR A 3 2.35 -10.54 20.62
CA THR A 3 3.51 -9.78 20.19
C THR A 3 3.01 -8.44 19.65
N ASP A 4 3.44 -7.34 20.25
CA ASP A 4 3.03 -6.02 19.77
C ASP A 4 3.75 -5.63 18.47
N VAL A 5 3.19 -4.65 17.75
CA VAL A 5 3.73 -4.20 16.47
C VAL A 5 5.17 -3.71 16.62
N SER A 6 5.49 -2.98 17.68
CA SER A 6 6.84 -2.43 17.90
C SER A 6 7.89 -3.54 18.02
N SER A 7 7.59 -4.59 18.77
CA SER A 7 8.49 -5.73 18.94
C SER A 7 8.74 -6.47 17.62
N ILE A 8 7.68 -6.67 16.83
CA ILE A 8 7.81 -7.31 15.51
C ILE A 8 8.64 -6.44 14.55
N LEU A 9 8.41 -5.14 14.54
CA LEU A 9 9.18 -4.23 13.70
C LEU A 9 10.67 -4.26 14.06
N ASN A 10 11.02 -4.30 15.35
CA ASN A 10 12.41 -4.40 15.78
C ASN A 10 13.06 -5.73 15.37
N GLU A 11 12.29 -6.81 15.36
CA GLU A 11 12.78 -8.12 14.92
C GLU A 11 13.04 -8.15 13.41
N VAL A 12 12.13 -7.57 12.63
CA VAL A 12 12.14 -7.67 11.16
C VAL A 12 13.09 -6.65 10.52
N PHE A 13 13.14 -5.43 11.06
CA PHE A 13 13.91 -4.34 10.50
C PHE A 13 15.07 -3.97 11.43
N HIS A 14 16.30 -4.16 10.96
CA HIS A 14 17.50 -3.93 11.77
C HIS A 14 18.06 -2.50 11.67
N ASN A 15 17.75 -1.77 10.59
CA ASN A 15 18.37 -0.48 10.27
C ASN A 15 17.36 0.64 9.99
N LEU A 16 16.17 0.58 10.59
CA LEU A 16 15.20 1.66 10.47
C LEU A 16 15.61 2.87 11.32
N THR A 17 15.46 4.07 10.73
CA THR A 17 15.50 5.30 11.53
C THR A 17 14.27 5.34 12.45
N GLU A 18 14.38 6.08 13.55
CA GLU A 18 13.26 6.26 14.48
C GLU A 18 12.03 6.88 13.78
N ASP A 19 12.25 7.81 12.85
CA ASP A 19 11.18 8.43 12.08
C ASP A 19 10.42 7.40 11.22
N LYS A 20 11.11 6.53 10.50
CA LYS A 20 10.50 5.49 9.69
C LYS A 20 9.76 4.46 10.55
N LYS A 21 10.37 4.07 11.65
CA LYS A 21 9.75 3.15 12.61
C LYS A 21 8.45 3.74 13.17
N HIS A 22 8.46 5.02 13.52
CA HIS A 22 7.29 5.72 14.04
C HIS A 22 6.15 5.75 13.01
N LEU A 23 6.46 6.09 11.75
CA LEU A 23 5.47 6.07 10.67
C LEU A 23 4.88 4.67 10.45
N LEU A 24 5.73 3.65 10.43
CA LEU A 24 5.25 2.26 10.31
C LEU A 24 4.35 1.86 11.48
N GLN A 25 4.69 2.27 12.70
CA GLN A 25 3.88 2.00 13.89
C GLN A 25 2.48 2.62 13.76
N ILE A 26 2.41 3.90 13.40
CA ILE A 26 1.13 4.60 13.19
C ILE A 26 0.30 3.90 12.11
N TYR A 27 0.92 3.60 10.98
CA TYR A 27 0.23 2.94 9.88
C TYR A 27 -0.33 1.57 10.29
N LEU A 28 0.48 0.74 10.93
CA LEU A 28 0.07 -0.61 11.30
C LEU A 28 -0.99 -0.61 12.41
N ASP A 29 -0.91 0.29 13.35
CA ASP A 29 -1.95 0.44 14.38
C ASP A 29 -3.30 0.82 13.75
N LEU A 30 -3.30 1.75 12.79
CA LEU A 30 -4.49 2.10 12.01
C LEU A 30 -5.01 0.90 11.20
N LEU A 31 -4.11 0.22 10.50
CA LEU A 31 -4.44 -0.90 9.62
C LEU A 31 -5.14 -2.01 10.40
N PHE A 32 -4.59 -2.43 11.52
CA PHE A 32 -5.16 -3.50 12.33
C PHE A 32 -6.45 -3.08 13.04
N LYS A 33 -6.55 -1.82 13.45
CA LYS A 33 -7.78 -1.27 14.00
C LYS A 33 -8.93 -1.31 13.00
N TRP A 34 -8.69 -0.85 11.77
CA TRP A 34 -9.70 -0.84 10.71
C TRP A 34 -10.02 -2.24 10.20
N HIS A 35 -9.03 -3.12 10.18
CA HIS A 35 -9.23 -4.50 9.73
C HIS A 35 -10.30 -5.24 10.54
N LYS A 36 -10.45 -4.93 11.82
CA LYS A 36 -11.46 -5.56 12.69
C LYS A 36 -12.89 -5.37 12.18
N THR A 37 -13.17 -4.28 11.49
CA THR A 37 -14.52 -3.93 11.01
C THR A 37 -14.66 -3.93 9.50
N SER A 38 -13.59 -3.69 8.75
CA SER A 38 -13.63 -3.46 7.31
C SER A 38 -12.82 -4.46 6.48
N ASN A 39 -12.12 -5.38 7.12
CA ASN A 39 -11.40 -6.48 6.46
C ASN A 39 -10.47 -5.99 5.34
N ILE A 40 -9.57 -5.06 5.66
CA ILE A 40 -8.76 -4.34 4.67
C ILE A 40 -7.39 -4.95 4.36
N VAL A 41 -6.98 -5.99 5.08
CA VAL A 41 -5.77 -6.78 4.80
C VAL A 41 -6.10 -8.26 4.72
N SER A 42 -5.16 -9.05 4.23
CA SER A 42 -5.37 -10.49 3.99
C SER A 42 -5.42 -11.33 5.26
N SER A 43 -4.91 -10.83 6.39
CA SER A 43 -4.81 -11.58 7.65
C SER A 43 -4.92 -10.65 8.86
N SER A 44 -5.46 -11.18 9.96
CA SER A 44 -5.46 -10.53 11.27
C SER A 44 -4.17 -10.81 12.06
N ASP A 45 -3.33 -11.72 11.57
CA ASP A 45 -2.06 -12.08 12.19
C ASP A 45 -1.03 -10.98 11.93
N LYS A 46 -0.74 -10.20 12.95
CA LYS A 46 0.20 -9.07 12.86
C LYS A 46 1.59 -9.50 12.44
N GLU A 47 2.06 -10.62 12.98
CA GLU A 47 3.38 -11.14 12.64
C GLU A 47 3.47 -11.52 11.17
N TYR A 48 2.46 -12.21 10.65
CA TYR A 48 2.37 -12.56 9.23
C TYR A 48 2.37 -11.31 8.34
N VAL A 49 1.50 -10.35 8.64
CA VAL A 49 1.38 -9.12 7.84
C VAL A 49 2.70 -8.35 7.82
N ILE A 50 3.36 -8.19 8.96
CA ILE A 50 4.60 -7.43 9.04
C ILE A 50 5.76 -8.18 8.38
N LYS A 51 5.94 -9.46 8.67
CA LYS A 51 7.05 -10.26 8.13
C LYS A 51 6.93 -10.53 6.63
N ARG A 52 5.72 -10.65 6.13
CA ARG A 52 5.47 -10.97 4.72
C ARG A 52 5.09 -9.73 3.92
N GLU A 53 3.97 -9.12 4.21
CA GLU A 53 3.44 -8.06 3.36
C GLU A 53 4.18 -6.73 3.51
N VAL A 54 4.48 -6.31 4.73
CA VAL A 54 5.20 -5.05 4.96
C VAL A 54 6.65 -5.18 4.53
N TYR A 55 7.32 -6.24 4.93
CA TYR A 55 8.74 -6.44 4.59
C TYR A 55 8.95 -6.66 3.08
N ASP A 56 8.08 -7.42 2.43
CA ASP A 56 8.14 -7.60 0.98
C ASP A 56 7.89 -6.29 0.23
N SER A 57 6.96 -5.47 0.72
CA SER A 57 6.74 -4.11 0.18
C SER A 57 7.98 -3.22 0.34
N TYR A 58 8.63 -3.28 1.50
CA TYR A 58 9.90 -2.58 1.74
C TYR A 58 11.00 -3.03 0.78
N LYS A 59 11.17 -4.35 0.59
CA LYS A 59 12.14 -4.87 -0.38
C LYS A 59 11.85 -4.42 -1.80
N LEU A 60 10.59 -4.28 -2.16
CA LEU A 60 10.19 -3.81 -3.48
C LEU A 60 10.73 -2.42 -3.78
N THR A 61 10.94 -1.57 -2.78
CA THR A 61 11.49 -0.23 -2.98
C THR A 61 12.83 -0.23 -3.70
N LYS A 62 13.61 -1.29 -3.54
CA LYS A 62 14.94 -1.44 -4.17
C LYS A 62 14.86 -1.68 -5.68
N PHE A 63 13.72 -2.14 -6.16
CA PHE A 63 13.50 -2.46 -7.57
C PHE A 63 12.67 -1.42 -8.31
N MET A 64 12.11 -0.47 -7.59
CA MET A 64 11.27 0.58 -8.17
C MET A 64 12.09 1.60 -8.91
N ARG A 65 11.70 1.90 -10.13
CA ARG A 65 12.34 2.89 -11.00
C ARG A 65 11.38 4.03 -11.31
N GLY A 66 11.95 5.19 -11.67
CA GLY A 66 11.18 6.39 -11.99
C GLY A 66 10.87 7.23 -10.75
N GLN A 67 10.07 8.28 -10.97
CA GLN A 67 9.76 9.29 -9.95
C GLN A 67 8.31 9.20 -9.48
N SER A 68 7.49 8.41 -10.14
CA SER A 68 6.07 8.28 -9.82
C SER A 68 5.57 6.85 -9.95
N TYR A 69 4.73 6.44 -9.00
CA TYR A 69 4.18 5.09 -8.92
C TYR A 69 2.67 5.12 -8.77
N THR A 70 1.99 4.18 -9.43
CA THR A 70 0.55 3.93 -9.16
C THR A 70 0.39 2.52 -8.61
N ASP A 71 -0.24 2.43 -7.45
CA ASP A 71 -0.65 1.17 -6.83
C ASP A 71 -2.12 0.93 -7.16
N ILE A 72 -2.41 0.00 -8.06
CA ILE A 72 -3.77 -0.33 -8.48
C ILE A 72 -4.37 -1.38 -7.57
N GLY A 73 -5.55 -1.08 -7.04
CA GLY A 73 -6.17 -1.95 -6.05
C GLY A 73 -5.47 -1.87 -4.72
N SER A 74 -5.19 -0.66 -4.26
CA SER A 74 -4.36 -0.41 -3.07
C SER A 74 -4.88 -1.04 -1.79
N GLY A 75 -6.20 -1.23 -1.65
CA GLY A 75 -6.81 -1.85 -0.48
C GLY A 75 -6.39 -1.18 0.82
N GLY A 76 -5.73 -1.91 1.69
CA GLY A 76 -5.16 -1.39 2.94
C GLY A 76 -3.86 -0.61 2.77
N GLY A 77 -3.40 -0.37 1.54
CA GLY A 77 -2.19 0.42 1.27
C GLY A 77 -0.90 -0.37 1.17
N LEU A 78 -0.97 -1.66 0.94
CA LEU A 78 0.19 -2.52 0.73
C LEU A 78 0.28 -2.93 -0.74
N PRO A 79 1.34 -2.60 -1.48
CA PRO A 79 2.59 -1.98 -1.02
C PRO A 79 2.61 -0.44 -1.02
N GLY A 80 1.58 0.23 -1.53
CA GLY A 80 1.61 1.67 -1.85
C GLY A 80 2.01 2.59 -0.71
N ILE A 81 1.43 2.44 0.48
CA ILE A 81 1.77 3.25 1.66
C ILE A 81 3.22 3.01 2.09
N ILE A 82 3.69 1.77 2.04
CA ILE A 82 5.09 1.44 2.40
C ILE A 82 6.06 2.10 1.40
N LEU A 83 5.74 2.05 0.11
CA LEU A 83 6.53 2.73 -0.91
C LEU A 83 6.60 4.25 -0.67
N ALA A 84 5.48 4.85 -0.30
CA ALA A 84 5.42 6.28 0.00
C ALA A 84 6.25 6.66 1.23
N ILE A 85 6.20 5.85 2.28
CA ILE A 85 6.98 6.07 3.51
C ILE A 85 8.49 6.05 3.21
N PHE A 86 8.94 5.07 2.42
CA PHE A 86 10.37 4.89 2.15
C PHE A 86 10.89 5.70 0.96
N ASN A 87 10.02 6.34 0.20
CA ASN A 87 10.38 7.19 -0.95
C ASN A 87 9.64 8.52 -0.88
N PRO A 88 9.90 9.35 0.14
CA PRO A 88 9.16 10.61 0.33
C PRO A 88 9.37 11.62 -0.81
N GLU A 89 10.43 11.45 -1.60
CA GLU A 89 10.73 12.28 -2.77
C GLU A 89 9.97 11.85 -4.03
N LYS A 90 9.26 10.73 -3.99
CA LYS A 90 8.55 10.19 -5.15
C LYS A 90 7.03 10.33 -4.98
N GLU A 91 6.36 10.54 -6.10
CA GLU A 91 4.89 10.62 -6.11
C GLU A 91 4.29 9.21 -6.13
N VAL A 92 3.35 8.95 -5.23
CA VAL A 92 2.63 7.68 -5.16
C VAL A 92 1.14 7.91 -5.27
N VAL A 93 0.53 7.28 -6.27
CA VAL A 93 -0.92 7.28 -6.46
C VAL A 93 -1.48 5.97 -5.95
N LEU A 94 -2.42 6.05 -5.00
CA LEU A 94 -3.15 4.91 -4.47
C LEU A 94 -4.53 4.90 -5.10
N LEU A 95 -4.80 3.89 -5.92
CA LEU A 95 -6.02 3.80 -6.69
C LEU A 95 -6.84 2.60 -6.24
N ASP A 96 -8.09 2.83 -5.88
CA ASP A 96 -9.05 1.78 -5.57
C ASP A 96 -10.46 2.19 -5.95
N ARG A 97 -11.34 1.22 -6.17
CA ARG A 97 -12.74 1.47 -6.49
C ARG A 97 -13.66 1.47 -5.27
N LYS A 98 -13.21 0.86 -4.17
CA LYS A 98 -14.05 0.63 -2.99
C LYS A 98 -13.96 1.80 -2.01
N SER A 99 -15.10 2.43 -1.71
CA SER A 99 -15.16 3.61 -0.85
C SER A 99 -14.56 3.39 0.53
N SER A 100 -14.77 2.23 1.14
CA SER A 100 -14.20 1.92 2.46
C SER A 100 -12.67 1.89 2.45
N PHE A 101 -12.06 1.43 1.36
CA PHE A 101 -10.60 1.46 1.20
C PHE A 101 -10.10 2.89 0.99
N ILE A 102 -10.81 3.66 0.17
CA ILE A 102 -10.47 5.08 -0.04
C ILE A 102 -10.52 5.86 1.26
N ASP A 103 -11.54 5.65 2.09
CA ASP A 103 -11.67 6.31 3.39
C ASP A 103 -10.48 5.97 4.30
N PHE A 104 -10.08 4.70 4.34
CA PHE A 104 -8.90 4.29 5.09
C PHE A 104 -7.62 4.92 4.56
N LEU A 105 -7.41 4.91 3.24
CA LEU A 105 -6.21 5.45 2.61
C LEU A 105 -6.08 6.96 2.84
N GLU A 106 -7.19 7.70 2.77
CA GLU A 106 -7.20 9.13 3.08
C GLU A 106 -6.87 9.40 4.54
N LEU A 107 -7.41 8.61 5.47
CA LEU A 107 -7.08 8.71 6.88
C LEU A 107 -5.60 8.40 7.12
N ALA A 108 -5.08 7.33 6.54
CA ALA A 108 -3.67 6.95 6.67
C ALA A 108 -2.75 8.05 6.12
N LYS A 109 -3.07 8.59 4.95
CA LYS A 109 -2.34 9.73 4.37
C LYS A 109 -2.28 10.90 5.35
N ALA A 110 -3.41 11.27 5.94
CA ALA A 110 -3.49 12.39 6.87
C ALA A 110 -2.69 12.14 8.17
N GLU A 111 -2.89 10.97 8.78
CA GLU A 111 -2.22 10.62 10.04
C GLU A 111 -0.70 10.48 9.88
N LEU A 112 -0.25 10.01 8.73
CA LEU A 112 1.17 9.84 8.42
C LEU A 112 1.79 11.10 7.79
N MET A 113 0.98 12.10 7.48
CA MET A 113 1.41 13.35 6.82
C MET A 113 2.17 13.08 5.51
N LEU A 114 1.62 12.19 4.66
CA LEU A 114 2.26 11.79 3.40
C LEU A 114 1.90 12.76 2.28
N ASP A 115 2.66 13.82 2.13
CA ASP A 115 2.45 14.84 1.10
C ASP A 115 2.70 14.31 -0.31
N ASN A 116 3.42 13.21 -0.45
CA ASN A 116 3.75 12.56 -1.71
C ASN A 116 2.69 11.55 -2.18
N VAL A 117 1.56 11.42 -1.47
CA VAL A 117 0.50 10.46 -1.78
C VAL A 117 -0.73 11.16 -2.33
N ASN A 118 -1.27 10.63 -3.43
CA ASN A 118 -2.60 10.98 -3.95
C ASN A 118 -3.49 9.74 -3.91
N VAL A 119 -4.64 9.87 -3.26
CA VAL A 119 -5.64 8.80 -3.19
C VAL A 119 -6.73 9.06 -4.23
N VAL A 120 -6.98 8.08 -5.09
CA VAL A 120 -7.92 8.22 -6.20
C VAL A 120 -8.93 7.09 -6.17
N LYS A 121 -10.21 7.45 -6.07
CA LYS A 121 -11.31 6.50 -6.23
C LYS A 121 -11.62 6.33 -7.69
N GLN A 122 -11.25 5.19 -8.26
CA GLN A 122 -11.49 4.90 -9.66
C GLN A 122 -11.52 3.40 -9.90
N ASP A 123 -12.43 2.97 -10.80
CA ASP A 123 -12.42 1.60 -11.31
C ASP A 123 -11.42 1.51 -12.46
N PHE A 124 -10.38 0.69 -12.29
CA PHE A 124 -9.34 0.48 -13.31
C PHE A 124 -9.90 -0.06 -14.65
N LEU A 125 -11.05 -0.73 -14.61
CA LEU A 125 -11.68 -1.29 -15.81
C LEU A 125 -12.43 -0.25 -16.66
N VAL A 126 -12.54 0.98 -16.18
CA VAL A 126 -13.13 2.07 -16.97
C VAL A 126 -12.16 2.48 -18.06
N LYS A 127 -12.63 2.45 -19.33
CA LYS A 127 -11.80 2.70 -20.54
C LYS A 127 -11.06 4.04 -20.56
N ASP A 128 -11.56 5.02 -19.84
CA ASP A 128 -11.00 6.38 -19.78
C ASP A 128 -9.95 6.56 -18.68
N THR A 129 -9.57 5.50 -17.97
CA THR A 129 -8.53 5.56 -16.95
C THR A 129 -7.18 5.77 -17.59
N GLN A 130 -6.59 6.94 -17.37
CA GLN A 130 -5.23 7.25 -17.80
C GLN A 130 -4.29 7.21 -16.60
N LEU A 131 -3.31 6.29 -16.67
CA LEU A 131 -2.27 6.20 -15.66
C LEU A 131 -1.06 6.99 -16.17
N MET A 132 -0.75 8.10 -15.48
CA MET A 132 0.30 9.03 -15.89
C MET A 132 1.54 8.92 -15.00
N THR A 133 1.78 7.75 -14.43
CA THR A 133 2.96 7.50 -13.59
C THR A 133 3.97 6.62 -14.31
N ASP A 134 5.23 6.71 -13.88
CA ASP A 134 6.34 5.96 -14.50
C ASP A 134 6.21 4.46 -14.31
N THR A 135 5.69 4.04 -13.16
CA THR A 135 5.59 2.63 -12.79
C THR A 135 4.20 2.32 -12.24
N VAL A 136 3.66 1.20 -12.65
CA VAL A 136 2.35 0.71 -12.18
C VAL A 136 2.55 -0.62 -11.46
N ILE A 137 1.92 -0.76 -10.30
CA ILE A 137 2.06 -1.91 -9.43
C ILE A 137 0.70 -2.57 -9.25
N PHE A 138 0.68 -3.89 -9.34
CA PHE A 138 -0.48 -4.71 -9.01
C PHE A 138 -0.08 -5.71 -7.93
N LYS A 139 -0.90 -5.83 -6.90
CA LYS A 139 -0.75 -6.90 -5.92
C LYS A 139 -2.09 -7.60 -5.75
N ASN A 140 -2.09 -8.93 -5.87
CA ASN A 140 -3.30 -9.75 -5.70
C ASN A 140 -4.47 -9.32 -6.60
N PHE A 141 -4.15 -8.87 -7.81
CA PHE A 141 -5.17 -8.54 -8.79
C PHE A 141 -5.90 -9.81 -9.23
N SER A 142 -7.24 -9.75 -9.30
CA SER A 142 -8.04 -10.92 -9.63
C SER A 142 -7.69 -11.48 -11.02
N ASN A 143 -7.33 -12.75 -11.09
CA ASN A 143 -7.09 -13.44 -12.37
C ASN A 143 -8.30 -13.36 -13.30
N LYS A 144 -9.52 -13.39 -12.74
CA LYS A 144 -10.74 -13.25 -13.50
C LYS A 144 -10.86 -11.88 -14.16
N LEU A 145 -10.43 -10.82 -13.50
CA LEU A 145 -10.41 -9.48 -14.06
C LEU A 145 -9.34 -9.36 -15.14
N ILE A 146 -8.14 -9.87 -14.87
CA ILE A 146 -7.04 -9.86 -15.82
C ILE A 146 -7.41 -10.63 -17.11
N SER A 147 -8.06 -11.76 -16.99
CA SER A 147 -8.45 -12.58 -18.15
C SER A 147 -9.47 -11.90 -19.07
N LYS A 148 -10.21 -10.91 -18.57
CA LYS A 148 -11.20 -10.14 -19.34
C LYS A 148 -10.60 -8.88 -20.00
N MET A 149 -9.37 -8.53 -19.66
CA MET A 149 -8.72 -7.33 -20.18
C MET A 149 -7.94 -7.65 -21.45
N THR A 150 -7.87 -6.69 -22.38
CA THR A 150 -6.96 -6.76 -23.50
C THR A 150 -5.51 -6.60 -23.01
N TYR A 151 -4.54 -6.94 -23.87
CA TYR A 151 -3.13 -6.78 -23.53
C TYR A 151 -2.80 -5.34 -23.11
N GLU A 152 -3.32 -4.36 -23.87
CA GLU A 152 -3.11 -2.95 -23.58
C GLU A 152 -3.72 -2.53 -22.25
N GLU A 153 -4.92 -3.03 -21.94
CA GLU A 153 -5.58 -2.77 -20.66
C GLU A 153 -4.85 -3.38 -19.48
N LYS A 154 -4.15 -4.51 -19.70
CA LYS A 154 -3.41 -5.21 -18.62
C LYS A 154 -2.11 -4.53 -18.23
N PHE A 155 -1.47 -3.81 -19.13
CA PHE A 155 -0.08 -3.37 -18.98
C PHE A 155 0.18 -1.91 -19.36
N ILE A 156 -0.86 -1.11 -19.33
CA ILE A 156 -0.72 0.33 -19.58
C ILE A 156 -0.11 1.01 -18.37
#